data_cf1250584754d6b6baa09ee1a4dfc6db
#
_entry.id   cf1250584754d6b6baa09ee1a4dfc6db
#
_cell.length_a   1.000
_cell.length_b   1.000
_cell.length_c   1.000
_cell.angle_alpha   90.00
_cell.angle_beta   90.00
_cell.angle_gamma   90.00
#
_symmetry.space_group_name_H-M   'P 1'
#
loop_
_entity.id
_entity.type
_entity.pdbx_description
1 polymer ?
#
loop_
_entity_poly.entity_id
_entity_poly.type
_entity_poly.pdbx_seq_one_letter_code
_entity_poly.pdbx_strand_id
1 'polypeptide(L)'
;KTLIEDHFDRSPELEDRLKAGGAKKAKLLETVNEISNMANIVYVRQKTMNGTGGALMYAREFTGNDPFAVLYGDDVIMNDEYPVVKQLCDAYEKYGKGVCGVQAVSEEAIQRYCTLAVDHIEDNRYYVSDMIEKPTKDQILSYYSILGRLVLTPEIYSVLEKTPLGAGDELQLTDAMKTVAQTERMVAVDFVGKRYDMGNKLGVMEAQ
;
A
#
# COMPACT_ATOMS: atom_id res chain seq x y z
N LYS A 1 17.52 9.11 -1.79
CA LYS A 1 16.64 9.62 -2.87
C LYS A 1 16.89 8.90 -4.17
N THR A 2 18.15 8.84 -4.65
CA THR A 2 18.53 8.28 -5.94
C THR A 2 18.56 6.76 -5.97
N LEU A 3 18.75 6.08 -4.83
CA LEU A 3 18.97 4.63 -4.79
C LEU A 3 17.84 3.81 -5.45
N ILE A 4 16.58 4.17 -5.24
CA ILE A 4 15.44 3.49 -5.87
C ILE A 4 15.37 3.88 -7.35
N GLU A 5 15.54 5.17 -7.66
CA GLU A 5 15.57 5.68 -9.01
C GLU A 5 16.67 4.94 -9.80
N ASP A 6 17.92 4.95 -9.30
CA ASP A 6 19.07 4.29 -9.93
C ASP A 6 18.89 2.77 -10.08
N HIS A 7 18.15 2.13 -9.19
CA HIS A 7 17.93 0.67 -9.22
C HIS A 7 17.02 0.23 -10.37
N PHE A 8 15.97 1.00 -10.64
CA PHE A 8 14.98 0.65 -11.67
C PHE A 8 15.18 1.37 -12.99
N ASP A 9 16.07 2.38 -13.04
CA ASP A 9 16.40 3.07 -14.28
C ASP A 9 17.43 2.28 -15.09
N ARG A 10 17.44 2.54 -16.39
CA ARG A 10 18.50 2.04 -17.27
C ARG A 10 19.83 2.71 -16.93
N SER A 11 20.89 1.90 -16.91
CA SER A 11 22.27 2.38 -16.75
C SER A 11 23.11 2.00 -17.97
N PRO A 12 23.10 2.83 -19.04
CA PRO A 12 23.80 2.51 -20.29
C PRO A 12 25.29 2.19 -20.09
N GLU A 13 25.96 2.93 -19.20
CA GLU A 13 27.38 2.68 -18.90
C GLU A 13 27.64 1.30 -18.26
N LEU A 14 26.77 0.88 -17.34
CA LEU A 14 26.83 -0.45 -16.72
C LEU A 14 26.55 -1.54 -17.76
N GLU A 15 25.46 -1.34 -18.54
CA GLU A 15 25.07 -2.28 -19.60
C GLU A 15 26.20 -2.49 -20.59
N ASP A 16 26.88 -1.43 -21.05
CA ASP A 16 27.99 -1.52 -22.01
C ASP A 16 29.22 -2.21 -21.41
N ARG A 17 29.53 -1.96 -20.13
CA ARG A 17 30.60 -2.69 -19.43
C ARG A 17 30.27 -4.19 -19.28
N LEU A 18 29.00 -4.53 -19.02
CA LEU A 18 28.57 -5.92 -18.93
C LEU A 18 28.61 -6.62 -20.29
N LYS A 19 28.17 -5.95 -21.36
CA LYS A 19 28.28 -6.44 -22.76
C LYS A 19 29.75 -6.72 -23.14
N ALA A 20 30.64 -5.80 -22.83
CA ALA A 20 32.09 -5.97 -23.08
C ALA A 20 32.70 -7.17 -22.32
N GLY A 21 32.11 -7.56 -21.19
CA GLY A 21 32.50 -8.76 -20.42
C GLY A 21 32.11 -10.10 -21.05
N GLY A 22 31.36 -10.08 -22.14
CA GLY A 22 30.97 -11.26 -22.92
C GLY A 22 30.16 -12.29 -22.13
N ALA A 23 30.28 -13.55 -22.46
CA ALA A 23 29.51 -14.65 -21.89
C ALA A 23 29.56 -14.73 -20.35
N LYS A 24 30.70 -14.35 -19.75
CA LYS A 24 30.84 -14.36 -18.27
C LYS A 24 29.93 -13.37 -17.55
N LYS A 25 29.48 -12.31 -18.23
CA LYS A 25 28.62 -11.25 -17.67
C LYS A 25 27.19 -11.25 -18.24
N ALA A 26 26.89 -12.17 -19.15
CA ALA A 26 25.59 -12.22 -19.84
C ALA A 26 24.43 -12.32 -18.87
N LYS A 27 24.47 -13.20 -17.86
CA LYS A 27 23.44 -13.36 -16.86
C LYS A 27 23.21 -12.09 -16.03
N LEU A 28 24.30 -11.39 -15.69
CA LEU A 28 24.19 -10.14 -14.93
C LEU A 28 23.56 -9.02 -15.77
N LEU A 29 23.89 -8.95 -17.06
CA LEU A 29 23.26 -8.03 -18.01
C LEU A 29 21.78 -8.31 -18.17
N GLU A 30 21.39 -9.58 -18.27
CA GLU A 30 19.99 -10.00 -18.32
C GLU A 30 19.23 -9.52 -17.08
N THR A 31 19.74 -9.78 -15.87
CA THR A 31 19.14 -9.32 -14.61
C THR A 31 18.96 -7.80 -14.57
N VAL A 32 19.97 -7.03 -14.96
CA VAL A 32 19.89 -5.56 -15.00
C VAL A 32 18.78 -5.10 -15.96
N ASN A 33 18.69 -5.72 -17.15
CA ASN A 33 17.66 -5.40 -18.12
C ASN A 33 16.25 -5.82 -17.64
N GLU A 34 16.12 -6.95 -16.99
CA GLU A 34 14.84 -7.40 -16.39
C GLU A 34 14.34 -6.39 -15.36
N ILE A 35 15.21 -5.94 -14.45
CA ILE A 35 14.84 -4.95 -13.43
C ILE A 35 14.38 -3.63 -14.07
N SER A 36 15.14 -3.10 -15.02
CA SER A 36 14.81 -1.83 -15.67
C SER A 36 13.58 -1.89 -16.59
N ASN A 37 13.17 -3.08 -17.00
CA ASN A 37 11.96 -3.30 -17.80
C ASN A 37 10.76 -3.84 -16.99
N MET A 38 10.92 -4.01 -15.67
CA MET A 38 9.88 -4.59 -14.81
C MET A 38 8.61 -3.74 -14.76
N ALA A 39 8.75 -2.40 -14.76
CA ALA A 39 7.64 -1.47 -14.68
C ALA A 39 7.98 -0.12 -15.30
N ASN A 40 6.96 0.61 -15.74
CA ASN A 40 7.08 2.03 -16.08
C ASN A 40 6.92 2.85 -14.79
N ILE A 41 8.01 3.44 -14.29
CA ILE A 41 8.02 4.13 -13.01
C ILE A 41 8.00 5.63 -13.21
N VAL A 42 7.11 6.32 -12.49
CA VAL A 42 7.04 7.77 -12.41
C VAL A 42 7.30 8.20 -10.98
N TYR A 43 8.24 9.10 -10.79
CA TYR A 43 8.60 9.62 -9.47
C TYR A 43 7.93 10.96 -9.23
N VAL A 44 7.06 11.01 -8.23
CA VAL A 44 6.40 12.24 -7.79
C VAL A 44 6.95 12.64 -6.42
N ARG A 45 7.34 13.90 -6.27
CA ARG A 45 7.90 14.40 -5.02
C ARG A 45 6.85 15.08 -4.17
N GLN A 46 6.64 14.55 -2.97
CA GLN A 46 5.90 15.24 -1.93
C GLN A 46 6.72 16.44 -1.44
N LYS A 47 6.24 17.65 -1.68
CA LYS A 47 6.94 18.89 -1.29
C LYS A 47 6.74 19.20 0.19
N THR A 48 5.56 18.92 0.71
CA THR A 48 5.20 19.12 2.11
C THR A 48 4.87 17.78 2.73
N MET A 49 5.60 17.38 3.76
CA MET A 49 5.33 16.13 4.49
C MET A 49 4.17 16.39 5.45
N ASN A 50 2.96 16.06 5.01
CA ASN A 50 1.71 16.29 5.72
C ASN A 50 0.83 15.04 5.78
N GLY A 51 1.44 13.88 5.93
CA GLY A 51 0.76 12.60 6.11
C GLY A 51 0.53 11.81 4.82
N THR A 52 -0.05 10.62 4.98
CA THR A 52 -0.27 9.65 3.89
C THR A 52 -1.32 10.11 2.89
N GLY A 53 -2.38 10.75 3.35
CA GLY A 53 -3.37 11.40 2.48
C GLY A 53 -2.77 12.54 1.67
N GLY A 54 -1.91 13.35 2.30
CA GLY A 54 -1.18 14.41 1.62
C GLY A 54 -0.25 13.87 0.55
N ALA A 55 0.45 12.75 0.80
CA ALA A 55 1.27 12.09 -0.20
C ALA A 55 0.44 11.60 -1.39
N LEU A 56 -0.73 11.02 -1.13
CA LEU A 56 -1.63 10.52 -2.17
C LEU A 56 -2.13 11.65 -3.09
N MET A 57 -2.39 12.84 -2.57
CA MET A 57 -2.83 13.99 -3.37
C MET A 57 -1.85 14.35 -4.50
N TYR A 58 -0.55 14.09 -4.34
CA TYR A 58 0.43 14.30 -5.41
C TYR A 58 0.33 13.27 -6.54
N ALA A 59 -0.32 12.14 -6.32
CA ALA A 59 -0.50 11.11 -7.34
C ALA A 59 -1.76 11.33 -8.21
N ARG A 60 -2.64 12.27 -7.86
CA ARG A 60 -3.94 12.48 -8.48
C ARG A 60 -3.87 12.65 -10.01
N GLU A 61 -2.96 13.48 -10.48
CA GLU A 61 -2.82 13.73 -11.93
C GLU A 61 -2.31 12.49 -12.69
N PHE A 62 -1.59 11.61 -11.99
CA PHE A 62 -1.08 10.36 -12.55
C PHE A 62 -2.15 9.27 -12.59
N THR A 63 -2.93 9.09 -11.53
CA THR A 63 -3.97 8.08 -11.46
C THR A 63 -5.23 8.45 -12.24
N GLY A 64 -5.49 9.74 -12.41
CA GLY A 64 -6.65 10.23 -13.16
C GLY A 64 -7.98 9.79 -12.56
N ASN A 65 -8.82 9.19 -13.38
CA ASN A 65 -10.15 8.71 -13.01
C ASN A 65 -10.22 7.17 -12.88
N ASP A 66 -9.08 6.50 -12.90
CA ASP A 66 -9.04 5.04 -12.78
C ASP A 66 -8.88 4.61 -11.31
N PRO A 67 -9.40 3.43 -10.93
CA PRO A 67 -9.05 2.81 -9.66
C PRO A 67 -7.56 2.46 -9.64
N PHE A 68 -6.94 2.56 -8.48
CA PHE A 68 -5.50 2.37 -8.35
C PHE A 68 -5.13 1.66 -7.06
N ALA A 69 -4.02 0.91 -7.10
CA ALA A 69 -3.48 0.26 -5.92
C ALA A 69 -2.51 1.21 -5.19
N VAL A 70 -2.56 1.19 -3.86
CA VAL A 70 -1.60 1.85 -2.97
C VAL A 70 -0.82 0.80 -2.21
N LEU A 71 0.50 0.90 -2.28
CA LEU A 71 1.43 0.00 -1.60
C LEU A 71 2.37 0.83 -0.73
N TYR A 72 2.35 0.59 0.59
CA TYR A 72 3.32 1.20 1.48
C TYR A 72 4.66 0.49 1.32
N GLY A 73 5.73 1.26 1.08
CA GLY A 73 7.04 0.71 0.74
C GLY A 73 7.76 0.02 1.90
N ASP A 74 7.35 0.29 3.13
CA ASP A 74 7.84 -0.33 4.36
C ASP A 74 7.08 -1.62 4.76
N ASP A 75 6.00 -1.94 4.07
CA ASP A 75 5.29 -3.22 4.23
C ASP A 75 5.67 -4.19 3.11
N VAL A 76 6.45 -5.21 3.40
CA VAL A 76 6.74 -6.30 2.47
C VAL A 76 5.83 -7.47 2.78
N ILE A 77 5.10 -7.95 1.77
CA ILE A 77 4.18 -9.08 1.93
C ILE A 77 4.50 -10.14 0.88
N MET A 78 4.78 -11.34 1.36
CA MET A 78 5.18 -12.49 0.53
C MET A 78 4.01 -13.45 0.35
N ASN A 79 3.65 -13.69 -0.88
CA ASN A 79 2.81 -14.77 -1.36
C ASN A 79 3.05 -14.91 -2.87
N ASP A 80 3.82 -15.90 -3.26
CA ASP A 80 4.28 -16.08 -4.65
C ASP A 80 3.18 -16.65 -5.56
N GLU A 81 2.25 -17.42 -5.00
CA GLU A 81 1.17 -18.05 -5.77
C GLU A 81 0.02 -17.07 -6.05
N TYR A 82 -0.34 -16.26 -5.07
CA TYR A 82 -1.47 -15.33 -5.16
C TYR A 82 -1.13 -14.00 -4.46
N PRO A 83 -0.41 -13.11 -5.14
CA PRO A 83 0.04 -11.84 -4.56
C PRO A 83 -1.09 -11.02 -3.94
N VAL A 84 -0.84 -10.37 -2.81
CA VAL A 84 -1.89 -9.66 -2.06
C VAL A 84 -2.58 -8.57 -2.90
N VAL A 85 -1.83 -7.85 -3.73
CA VAL A 85 -2.43 -6.86 -4.64
C VAL A 85 -3.48 -7.52 -5.56
N LYS A 86 -3.20 -8.72 -6.06
CA LYS A 86 -4.14 -9.49 -6.90
C LYS A 86 -5.39 -9.88 -6.10
N GLN A 87 -5.23 -10.32 -4.83
CA GLN A 87 -6.37 -10.64 -3.96
C GLN A 87 -7.30 -9.42 -3.77
N LEU A 88 -6.72 -8.22 -3.62
CA LEU A 88 -7.48 -6.98 -3.48
C LEU A 88 -8.13 -6.56 -4.81
N CYS A 89 -7.43 -6.69 -5.93
CA CYS A 89 -7.98 -6.38 -7.25
C CYS A 89 -9.19 -7.26 -7.58
N ASP A 90 -9.11 -8.57 -7.29
CA ASP A 90 -10.23 -9.49 -7.50
C ASP A 90 -11.45 -9.14 -6.62
N ALA A 91 -11.21 -8.66 -5.39
CA ALA A 91 -12.27 -8.14 -4.55
C ALA A 91 -12.85 -6.83 -5.12
N TYR A 92 -12.01 -5.93 -5.62
CA TYR A 92 -12.47 -4.72 -6.30
C TYR A 92 -13.32 -5.04 -7.53
N GLU A 93 -12.87 -5.95 -8.40
CA GLU A 93 -13.62 -6.37 -9.59
C GLU A 93 -14.99 -6.95 -9.22
N LYS A 94 -15.08 -7.68 -8.10
CA LYS A 94 -16.33 -8.29 -7.65
C LYS A 94 -17.31 -7.30 -7.03
N TYR A 95 -16.82 -6.37 -6.20
CA TYR A 95 -17.67 -5.51 -5.39
C TYR A 95 -17.78 -4.07 -5.89
N GLY A 96 -16.88 -3.62 -6.76
CA GLY A 96 -16.85 -2.25 -7.29
C GLY A 96 -16.64 -1.18 -6.23
N LYS A 97 -15.97 -1.51 -5.12
CA LYS A 97 -15.75 -0.63 -3.95
C LYS A 97 -14.28 -0.55 -3.61
N GLY A 98 -13.87 0.53 -2.92
CA GLY A 98 -12.54 0.60 -2.34
C GLY A 98 -12.25 -0.63 -1.47
N VAL A 99 -11.03 -1.17 -1.57
CA VAL A 99 -10.61 -2.40 -0.87
C VAL A 99 -9.40 -2.11 -0.01
N CYS A 100 -9.38 -2.64 1.22
CA CYS A 100 -8.21 -2.64 2.08
C CYS A 100 -7.77 -4.08 2.43
N GLY A 101 -6.47 -4.32 2.36
CA GLY A 101 -5.86 -5.55 2.86
C GLY A 101 -5.70 -5.48 4.36
N VAL A 102 -6.24 -6.47 5.06
CA VAL A 102 -6.23 -6.53 6.51
C VAL A 102 -5.70 -7.86 7.02
N GLN A 103 -5.23 -7.88 8.25
CA GLN A 103 -5.00 -9.10 9.04
C GLN A 103 -5.33 -8.81 10.51
N ALA A 104 -5.64 -9.85 11.26
CA ALA A 104 -5.78 -9.75 12.70
C ALA A 104 -4.42 -9.50 13.34
N VAL A 105 -4.36 -8.54 14.25
CA VAL A 105 -3.15 -8.17 15.00
C VAL A 105 -3.41 -8.28 16.51
N SER A 106 -2.36 -8.25 17.33
CA SER A 106 -2.50 -8.27 18.79
C SER A 106 -3.13 -6.98 19.34
N GLU A 107 -3.67 -7.04 20.56
CA GLU A 107 -4.21 -5.89 21.29
C GLU A 107 -3.19 -4.74 21.43
N GLU A 108 -1.91 -5.07 21.56
CA GLU A 108 -0.84 -4.07 21.64
C GLU A 108 -0.54 -3.45 20.27
N ALA A 109 -0.58 -4.25 19.22
CA ALA A 109 -0.27 -3.79 17.88
C ALA A 109 -1.39 -2.92 17.29
N ILE A 110 -2.67 -3.24 17.55
CA ILE A 110 -3.81 -2.49 16.99
C ILE A 110 -3.77 -1.01 17.36
N GLN A 111 -3.25 -0.64 18.54
CA GLN A 111 -3.13 0.73 19.00
C GLN A 111 -2.05 1.54 18.24
N ARG A 112 -1.19 0.88 17.46
CA ARG A 112 -0.18 1.53 16.61
C ARG A 112 -0.62 1.68 15.16
N TYR A 113 -1.66 0.94 14.77
CA TYR A 113 -2.23 0.91 13.43
C TYR A 113 -3.65 1.50 13.46
N CYS A 114 -4.52 1.04 12.60
CA CYS A 114 -5.93 1.38 12.64
C CYS A 114 -6.79 0.16 13.03
N THR A 115 -7.94 0.41 13.66
CA THR A 115 -8.98 -0.60 13.90
C THR A 115 -10.15 -0.39 12.96
N LEU A 116 -10.85 -1.47 12.59
CA LEU A 116 -11.98 -1.43 11.66
C LEU A 116 -13.23 -2.05 12.27
N ALA A 117 -14.39 -1.46 11.99
CA ALA A 117 -15.68 -2.11 12.16
C ALA A 117 -15.96 -2.94 10.91
N VAL A 118 -16.06 -4.25 11.05
CA VAL A 118 -16.19 -5.19 9.95
C VAL A 118 -17.43 -6.08 10.09
N ASP A 119 -18.13 -6.27 8.97
CA ASP A 119 -19.27 -7.19 8.85
C ASP A 119 -18.91 -8.25 7.83
N HIS A 120 -18.91 -9.55 8.22
CA HIS A 120 -18.54 -10.66 7.35
C HIS A 120 -19.46 -10.73 6.13
N ILE A 121 -18.88 -10.92 4.94
CA ILE A 121 -19.59 -11.14 3.67
C ILE A 121 -19.53 -12.62 3.28
N GLU A 122 -18.32 -13.07 2.97
CA GLU A 122 -18.03 -14.43 2.51
C GLU A 122 -16.51 -14.72 2.65
N ASP A 123 -16.13 -15.94 2.82
CA ASP A 123 -14.74 -16.40 2.92
C ASP A 123 -13.91 -15.50 3.85
N ASN A 124 -12.93 -14.81 3.31
CA ASN A 124 -12.05 -13.87 3.98
C ASN A 124 -12.36 -12.40 3.66
N ARG A 125 -13.62 -12.09 3.31
CA ARG A 125 -14.07 -10.75 2.90
C ARG A 125 -15.10 -10.19 3.86
N TYR A 126 -14.98 -8.89 4.12
CA TYR A 126 -15.82 -8.16 5.07
C TYR A 126 -16.20 -6.80 4.48
N TYR A 127 -17.40 -6.30 4.80
CA TYR A 127 -17.68 -4.87 4.64
C TYR A 127 -17.05 -4.11 5.79
N VAL A 128 -16.49 -2.94 5.47
CA VAL A 128 -15.99 -1.98 6.45
C VAL A 128 -16.98 -0.82 6.52
N SER A 129 -17.47 -0.53 7.74
CA SER A 129 -18.41 0.55 8.00
C SER A 129 -17.81 1.70 8.81
N ASP A 130 -16.70 1.46 9.51
CA ASP A 130 -15.97 2.49 10.27
C ASP A 130 -14.52 2.09 10.47
N MET A 131 -13.67 3.08 10.75
CA MET A 131 -12.26 2.86 11.10
C MET A 131 -11.71 3.98 11.97
N ILE A 132 -10.75 3.66 12.83
CA ILE A 132 -10.11 4.62 13.75
C ILE A 132 -8.61 4.42 13.68
N GLU A 133 -7.87 5.48 13.34
CA GLU A 133 -6.41 5.51 13.32
C GLU A 133 -5.88 5.62 14.75
N LYS A 134 -4.92 4.77 15.13
CA LYS A 134 -4.27 4.74 16.44
C LYS A 134 -5.27 4.79 17.61
N PRO A 135 -6.19 3.81 17.69
CA PRO A 135 -7.25 3.82 18.68
C PRO A 135 -6.70 3.73 20.10
N THR A 136 -7.38 4.37 21.04
CA THR A 136 -7.23 4.01 22.45
C THR A 136 -7.88 2.65 22.70
N LYS A 137 -7.59 2.00 23.85
CA LYS A 137 -8.09 0.67 24.14
C LYS A 137 -9.63 0.55 24.11
N ASP A 138 -10.32 1.58 24.54
CA ASP A 138 -11.79 1.70 24.54
C ASP A 138 -12.39 2.01 23.17
N GLN A 139 -11.57 2.40 22.19
CA GLN A 139 -11.99 2.69 20.82
C GLN A 139 -11.74 1.52 19.85
N ILE A 140 -11.21 0.41 20.31
CA ILE A 140 -10.95 -0.75 19.45
C ILE A 140 -12.28 -1.33 18.98
N LEU A 141 -12.50 -1.29 17.65
CA LEU A 141 -13.70 -1.83 16.99
C LEU A 141 -13.56 -3.32 16.70
N SER A 142 -12.38 -3.74 16.27
CA SER A 142 -11.98 -5.14 16.09
C SER A 142 -10.46 -5.23 16.11
N TYR A 143 -9.92 -6.43 16.06
CA TYR A 143 -8.47 -6.64 15.92
C TYR A 143 -7.97 -6.70 14.48
N TYR A 144 -8.82 -6.48 13.49
CA TYR A 144 -8.40 -6.30 12.10
C TYR A 144 -7.79 -4.93 11.89
N SER A 145 -6.63 -4.90 11.22
CA SER A 145 -5.93 -3.68 10.85
C SER A 145 -5.53 -3.66 9.39
N ILE A 146 -5.52 -2.47 8.79
CA ILE A 146 -5.02 -2.27 7.43
C ILE A 146 -3.49 -2.42 7.46
N LEU A 147 -2.97 -3.25 6.56
CA LEU A 147 -1.55 -3.57 6.50
C LEU A 147 -0.99 -3.32 5.09
N GLY A 148 -0.80 -2.04 4.78
CA GLY A 148 0.03 -1.54 3.69
C GLY A 148 -0.42 -1.80 2.26
N ARG A 149 -1.59 -2.36 2.02
CA ARG A 149 -2.13 -2.64 0.67
C ARG A 149 -3.57 -2.18 0.57
N LEU A 150 -3.85 -1.35 -0.45
CA LEU A 150 -5.18 -0.80 -0.72
C LEU A 150 -5.45 -0.85 -2.22
N VAL A 151 -6.73 -0.91 -2.60
CA VAL A 151 -7.24 -0.50 -3.91
C VAL A 151 -8.27 0.59 -3.66
N LEU A 152 -8.03 1.76 -4.20
CA LEU A 152 -8.86 2.94 -4.00
C LEU A 152 -9.50 3.39 -5.31
N THR A 153 -10.63 4.05 -5.19
CA THR A 153 -11.34 4.68 -6.29
C THR A 153 -11.03 6.18 -6.32
N PRO A 154 -11.19 6.86 -7.46
CA PRO A 154 -10.87 8.28 -7.60
C PRO A 154 -11.63 9.21 -6.64
N GLU A 155 -12.78 8.77 -6.14
CA GLU A 155 -13.58 9.50 -5.15
C GLU A 155 -12.78 9.87 -3.90
N ILE A 156 -11.76 9.08 -3.56
CA ILE A 156 -10.89 9.34 -2.40
C ILE A 156 -10.29 10.75 -2.44
N TYR A 157 -9.97 11.27 -3.63
CA TYR A 157 -9.39 12.60 -3.77
C TYR A 157 -10.34 13.72 -3.35
N SER A 158 -11.62 13.61 -3.74
CA SER A 158 -12.65 14.58 -3.36
C SER A 158 -12.96 14.54 -1.86
N VAL A 159 -12.78 13.39 -1.24
CA VAL A 159 -12.90 13.21 0.22
C VAL A 159 -11.69 13.80 0.92
N LEU A 160 -10.47 13.52 0.44
CA LEU A 160 -9.22 14.06 1.00
C LEU A 160 -9.19 15.59 1.00
N GLU A 161 -9.71 16.25 -0.05
CA GLU A 161 -9.81 17.72 -0.13
C GLU A 161 -10.65 18.33 1.03
N LYS A 162 -11.56 17.55 1.60
CA LYS A 162 -12.48 17.97 2.66
C LYS A 162 -12.12 17.40 4.03
N THR A 163 -11.18 16.46 4.06
CA THR A 163 -10.76 15.81 5.30
C THR A 163 -9.92 16.77 6.14
N PRO A 164 -10.29 17.02 7.41
CA PRO A 164 -9.47 17.83 8.30
C PRO A 164 -8.17 17.12 8.64
N LEU A 165 -7.19 17.87 9.14
CA LEU A 165 -5.99 17.29 9.71
C LEU A 165 -6.35 16.43 10.93
N GLY A 166 -5.79 15.25 10.98
CA GLY A 166 -6.01 14.26 12.04
C GLY A 166 -4.83 14.14 12.99
N ALA A 167 -4.54 12.93 13.43
CA ALA A 167 -3.46 12.66 14.37
C ALA A 167 -2.11 13.20 13.86
N GLY A 168 -1.41 13.94 14.70
CA GLY A 168 -0.10 14.53 14.38
C GLY A 168 -0.15 15.75 13.46
N ASP A 169 -1.30 16.40 13.34
CA ASP A 169 -1.49 17.55 12.41
C ASP A 169 -1.26 17.16 10.94
N GLU A 170 -1.56 15.90 10.60
CA GLU A 170 -1.36 15.31 9.27
C GLU A 170 -2.68 15.01 8.58
N LEU A 171 -2.72 15.10 7.26
CA LEU A 171 -3.82 14.61 6.44
C LEU A 171 -3.72 13.08 6.35
N GLN A 172 -4.49 12.40 7.20
CA GLN A 172 -4.45 10.94 7.29
C GLN A 172 -5.33 10.31 6.20
N LEU A 173 -4.77 9.37 5.45
CA LEU A 173 -5.54 8.60 4.46
C LEU A 173 -6.65 7.78 5.12
N THR A 174 -6.41 7.25 6.32
CA THR A 174 -7.36 6.47 7.09
C THR A 174 -8.62 7.29 7.43
N ASP A 175 -8.49 8.59 7.74
CA ASP A 175 -9.63 9.47 8.02
C ASP A 175 -10.51 9.71 6.78
N ALA A 176 -9.89 9.86 5.60
CA ALA A 176 -10.62 9.94 4.35
C ALA A 176 -11.29 8.60 4.01
N MET A 177 -10.60 7.48 4.18
CA MET A 177 -11.16 6.14 3.98
C MET A 177 -12.32 5.85 4.94
N LYS A 178 -12.25 6.33 6.19
CA LYS A 178 -13.36 6.29 7.14
C LYS A 178 -14.61 6.94 6.57
N THR A 179 -14.47 8.14 6.00
CA THR A 179 -15.60 8.85 5.38
C THR A 179 -16.20 8.04 4.23
N VAL A 180 -15.36 7.45 3.36
CA VAL A 180 -15.83 6.56 2.28
C VAL A 180 -16.51 5.32 2.86
N ALA A 181 -15.94 4.69 3.89
CA ALA A 181 -16.53 3.50 4.52
C ALA A 181 -17.92 3.78 5.13
N GLN A 182 -18.10 4.94 5.74
CA GLN A 182 -19.36 5.35 6.35
C GLN A 182 -20.44 5.71 5.33
N THR A 183 -20.07 6.22 4.16
CA THR A 183 -21.04 6.64 3.11
C THR A 183 -21.38 5.55 2.12
N GLU A 184 -20.36 4.81 1.64
CA GLU A 184 -20.50 3.85 0.53
C GLU A 184 -20.11 2.43 0.91
N ARG A 185 -19.55 2.23 2.09
CA ARG A 185 -18.82 1.06 2.55
C ARG A 185 -17.56 0.79 1.72
N MET A 186 -16.59 0.17 2.35
CA MET A 186 -15.40 -0.41 1.72
C MET A 186 -15.42 -1.92 1.92
N VAL A 187 -14.54 -2.63 1.25
CA VAL A 187 -14.33 -4.05 1.44
C VAL A 187 -12.96 -4.28 2.08
N ALA A 188 -12.92 -5.10 3.13
CA ALA A 188 -11.67 -5.62 3.68
C ALA A 188 -11.45 -7.05 3.18
N VAL A 189 -10.22 -7.35 2.80
CA VAL A 189 -9.75 -8.71 2.49
C VAL A 189 -8.75 -9.12 3.57
N ASP A 190 -9.09 -10.12 4.37
CA ASP A 190 -8.13 -10.77 5.27
C ASP A 190 -7.18 -11.60 4.41
N PHE A 191 -6.12 -10.94 3.95
CA PHE A 191 -5.27 -11.48 2.89
C PHE A 191 -4.42 -12.66 3.36
N VAL A 192 -4.18 -13.58 2.46
CA VAL A 192 -3.23 -14.67 2.63
C VAL A 192 -1.85 -14.19 2.19
N GLY A 193 -0.89 -14.18 3.12
CA GLY A 193 0.48 -13.75 2.87
C GLY A 193 1.23 -13.49 4.17
N LYS A 194 2.56 -13.61 4.13
CA LYS A 194 3.42 -13.29 5.28
C LYS A 194 3.89 -11.86 5.18
N ARG A 195 3.48 -11.03 6.12
CA ARG A 195 3.86 -9.62 6.21
C ARG A 195 5.13 -9.44 7.04
N TYR A 196 5.97 -8.52 6.59
CA TYR A 196 7.13 -7.99 7.31
C TYR A 196 7.05 -6.47 7.35
N ASP A 197 7.03 -5.91 8.55
CA ASP A 197 7.05 -4.47 8.80
C ASP A 197 8.48 -3.96 8.78
N MET A 198 8.91 -3.44 7.63
CA MET A 198 10.26 -2.91 7.43
C MET A 198 10.47 -1.52 8.06
N GLY A 199 9.43 -0.92 8.63
CA GLY A 199 9.49 0.35 9.35
C GLY A 199 10.26 0.27 10.68
N ASN A 200 10.59 -0.96 11.12
CA ASN A 200 11.38 -1.19 12.33
C ASN A 200 12.52 -2.21 12.10
N LYS A 201 13.53 -2.16 12.96
CA LYS A 201 14.76 -3.00 12.83
C LYS A 201 14.47 -4.50 12.91
N LEU A 202 13.52 -4.90 13.73
CA LEU A 202 13.16 -6.31 13.90
C LEU A 202 12.52 -6.85 12.62
N GLY A 203 11.55 -6.13 12.05
CA GLY A 203 10.91 -6.52 10.80
C GLY A 203 11.89 -6.63 9.63
N VAL A 204 12.91 -5.74 9.57
CA VAL A 204 13.99 -5.87 8.57
C VAL A 204 14.77 -7.17 8.77
N MET A 205 15.09 -7.54 10.02
CA MET A 205 15.83 -8.79 10.31
C MET A 205 15.00 -10.04 10.04
N GLU A 206 13.69 -9.96 10.27
CA GLU A 206 12.77 -11.08 10.00
C GLU A 206 12.49 -11.28 8.50
N ALA A 207 12.64 -10.24 7.70
CA ALA A 207 12.46 -10.28 6.25
C ALA A 207 13.70 -10.81 5.49
N GLN A 208 14.87 -10.85 6.11
CA GLN A 208 16.13 -11.40 5.55
C GLN A 208 16.22 -12.90 5.71
#